data_0422d0a5ccf01b0f22341e612d965513
#
_entry.id   0422d0a5ccf01b0f22341e612d965513
#
_cell.length_a   1.000
_cell.length_b   1.000
_cell.length_c   1.000
_cell.angle_alpha   90.00
_cell.angle_beta   90.00
_cell.angle_gamma   90.00
#
_symmetry.space_group_name_H-M   'P 1'
#
loop_
_entity.id
_entity.type
_entity.pdbx_description
1 polymer ?
#
loop_
_entity_poly.entity_id
_entity_poly.type
_entity_poly.pdbx_seq_one_letter_code
_entity_poly.pdbx_strand_id
1 'polypeptide(L)'
;LKDDEYELMMVKAHSPESLLYLKETEGASITLNKWIDDGIEVSVITGRPYSAYEASRQWLDDHDLTRAKLYCLNKYGRDSFIKGSEFNLEVDDFRKMTFDYAVEDSPKAFKFFNHLPDLKVMVFDRPWNKDCKFPKGDYTRCYDWNTIDKIVRGDRK
;
A
#
# COMPACT_ATOMS: atom_id res chain seq x y z
N LEU A 1 -10.54 20.85 -11.66
CA LEU A 1 -10.23 20.10 -12.88
C LEU A 1 -11.54 19.63 -13.47
N LYS A 2 -11.70 19.75 -14.79
CA LYS A 2 -12.82 19.13 -15.50
C LYS A 2 -12.60 17.61 -15.50
N ASP A 3 -13.66 16.81 -15.61
CA ASP A 3 -13.57 15.35 -15.54
C ASP A 3 -12.56 14.78 -16.54
N ASP A 4 -12.55 15.28 -17.77
CA ASP A 4 -11.63 14.88 -18.83
C ASP A 4 -10.15 15.18 -18.49
N GLU A 5 -9.88 16.32 -17.84
CA GLU A 5 -8.52 16.70 -17.41
C GLU A 5 -8.04 15.81 -16.26
N TYR A 6 -8.95 15.43 -15.36
CA TYR A 6 -8.66 14.51 -14.27
C TYR A 6 -8.34 13.11 -14.81
N GLU A 7 -9.14 12.59 -15.74
CA GLU A 7 -8.90 11.29 -16.38
C GLU A 7 -7.56 11.25 -17.09
N LEU A 8 -7.25 12.25 -17.90
CA LEU A 8 -5.96 12.34 -18.59
C LEU A 8 -4.78 12.40 -17.62
N MET A 9 -4.91 13.17 -16.54
CA MET A 9 -3.91 13.23 -15.49
C MET A 9 -3.71 11.86 -14.83
N MET A 10 -4.79 11.13 -14.55
CA MET A 10 -4.73 9.80 -13.92
C MET A 10 -4.10 8.76 -14.85
N VAL A 11 -4.43 8.78 -16.16
CA VAL A 11 -3.78 7.92 -17.16
C VAL A 11 -2.27 8.18 -17.19
N LYS A 12 -1.85 9.44 -17.24
CA LYS A 12 -0.44 9.80 -17.22
C LYS A 12 0.25 9.39 -15.89
N ALA A 13 -0.40 9.60 -14.76
CA ALA A 13 0.15 9.26 -13.45
C ALA A 13 0.35 7.74 -13.25
N HIS A 14 -0.40 6.91 -13.98
CA HIS A 14 -0.27 5.46 -13.94
C HIS A 14 0.47 4.87 -15.16
N SER A 15 1.04 5.73 -16.02
CA SER A 15 1.86 5.24 -17.13
C SER A 15 3.17 4.60 -16.61
N PRO A 16 3.73 3.60 -17.33
CA PRO A 16 4.99 2.98 -16.95
C PRO A 16 6.11 4.00 -16.71
N GLU A 17 6.23 4.99 -17.60
CA GLU A 17 7.24 6.04 -17.49
C GLU A 17 7.10 6.81 -16.17
N SER A 18 5.88 7.20 -15.80
CA SER A 18 5.65 7.93 -14.55
C SER A 18 5.92 7.07 -13.32
N LEU A 19 5.53 5.79 -13.36
CA LEU A 19 5.66 4.89 -12.22
C LEU A 19 7.11 4.49 -11.95
N LEU A 20 7.90 4.21 -12.99
CA LEU A 20 9.29 3.79 -12.85
C LEU A 20 10.21 4.91 -12.35
N TYR A 21 9.82 6.19 -12.51
CA TYR A 21 10.56 7.33 -11.98
C TYR A 21 10.20 7.72 -10.54
N LEU A 22 9.23 7.05 -9.92
CA LEU A 22 8.89 7.33 -8.53
C LEU A 22 10.04 6.95 -7.60
N LYS A 23 10.37 7.86 -6.70
CA LYS A 23 11.34 7.58 -5.63
C LYS A 23 10.66 6.81 -4.51
N GLU A 24 11.37 5.89 -3.92
CA GLU A 24 10.91 5.25 -2.69
C GLU A 24 10.89 6.23 -1.51
N THR A 25 10.11 5.90 -0.50
CA THR A 25 10.23 6.57 0.81
C THR A 25 11.51 6.06 1.48
N GLU A 26 12.35 6.98 1.92
CA GLU A 26 13.65 6.65 2.53
C GLU A 26 13.55 5.55 3.59
N GLY A 27 14.32 4.50 3.42
CA GLY A 27 14.38 3.34 4.32
C GLY A 27 13.30 2.28 4.09
N ALA A 28 12.40 2.47 3.11
CA ALA A 28 11.31 1.52 2.85
C ALA A 28 11.86 0.16 2.41
N SER A 29 12.60 0.09 1.31
CA SER A 29 13.12 -1.17 0.75
C SER A 29 14.02 -1.90 1.74
N ILE A 30 14.92 -1.19 2.41
CA ILE A 30 15.81 -1.76 3.43
C ILE A 30 15.01 -2.41 4.57
N THR A 31 13.99 -1.72 5.08
CA THR A 31 13.16 -2.23 6.18
C THR A 31 12.33 -3.43 5.77
N LEU A 32 11.67 -3.34 4.60
CA LEU A 32 10.83 -4.43 4.10
C LEU A 32 11.63 -5.69 3.78
N ASN A 33 12.80 -5.56 3.15
CA ASN A 33 13.68 -6.70 2.90
C ASN A 33 14.15 -7.37 4.20
N LYS A 34 14.52 -6.57 5.20
CA LYS A 34 14.89 -7.09 6.51
C LYS A 34 13.74 -7.85 7.18
N TRP A 35 12.50 -7.39 7.03
CA TRP A 35 11.34 -8.12 7.51
C TRP A 35 11.14 -9.44 6.79
N ILE A 36 11.29 -9.45 5.46
CA ILE A 36 11.18 -10.68 4.66
C ILE A 36 12.29 -11.68 5.05
N ASP A 37 13.51 -11.21 5.28
CA ASP A 37 14.63 -12.05 5.74
C ASP A 37 14.37 -12.66 7.12
N ASP A 38 13.65 -11.94 8.00
CA ASP A 38 13.23 -12.42 9.33
C ASP A 38 11.94 -13.27 9.27
N GLY A 39 11.43 -13.61 8.09
CA GLY A 39 10.26 -14.45 7.88
C GLY A 39 8.92 -13.74 8.04
N ILE A 40 8.89 -12.39 7.97
CA ILE A 40 7.64 -11.62 7.92
C ILE A 40 7.14 -11.61 6.47
N GLU A 41 5.90 -12.01 6.27
CA GLU A 41 5.26 -11.90 4.95
C GLU A 41 4.91 -10.43 4.66
N VAL A 42 5.41 -9.91 3.54
CA VAL A 42 5.18 -8.54 3.11
C VAL A 42 4.31 -8.51 1.86
N SER A 43 3.21 -7.77 1.92
CA SER A 43 2.31 -7.53 0.80
C SER A 43 2.19 -6.04 0.51
N VAL A 44 2.39 -5.65 -0.73
CA VAL A 44 2.11 -4.31 -1.24
C VAL A 44 0.73 -4.33 -1.89
N ILE A 45 -0.21 -3.56 -1.35
CA ILE A 45 -1.59 -3.50 -1.84
C ILE A 45 -1.87 -2.10 -2.36
N THR A 46 -2.04 -1.96 -3.65
CA THR A 46 -2.21 -0.66 -4.30
C THR A 46 -3.61 -0.48 -4.88
N GLY A 47 -4.12 0.75 -4.85
CA GLY A 47 -5.36 1.12 -5.58
C GLY A 47 -5.11 1.53 -7.04
N ARG A 48 -3.91 1.30 -7.58
CA ARG A 48 -3.63 1.52 -9.00
C ARG A 48 -4.46 0.56 -9.85
N PRO A 49 -4.81 0.96 -11.10
CA PRO A 49 -5.47 0.05 -12.03
C PRO A 49 -4.56 -1.14 -12.35
N TYR A 50 -5.16 -2.29 -12.67
CA TYR A 50 -4.39 -3.51 -12.99
C TYR A 50 -3.48 -3.33 -14.22
N SER A 51 -3.82 -2.44 -15.15
CA SER A 51 -2.95 -2.05 -16.27
C SER A 51 -1.58 -1.49 -15.82
N ALA A 52 -1.48 -1.03 -14.58
CA ALA A 52 -0.22 -0.55 -13.97
C ALA A 52 0.53 -1.65 -13.18
N TYR A 53 0.05 -2.91 -13.21
CA TYR A 53 0.63 -4.01 -12.43
C TYR A 53 2.09 -4.26 -12.82
N GLU A 54 2.36 -4.47 -14.12
CA GLU A 54 3.71 -4.79 -14.59
C GLU A 54 4.73 -3.69 -14.26
N ALA A 55 4.37 -2.42 -14.48
CA ALA A 55 5.23 -1.31 -14.12
C ALA A 55 5.42 -1.18 -12.60
N SER A 56 4.39 -1.48 -11.81
CA SER A 56 4.50 -1.48 -10.35
C SER A 56 5.37 -2.65 -9.85
N ARG A 57 5.26 -3.83 -10.48
CA ARG A 57 6.12 -4.98 -10.18
C ARG A 57 7.58 -4.66 -10.52
N GLN A 58 7.83 -4.14 -11.72
CA GLN A 58 9.17 -3.73 -12.13
C GLN A 58 9.77 -2.72 -11.16
N TRP A 59 8.98 -1.72 -10.74
CA TRP A 59 9.44 -0.73 -9.76
C TRP A 59 9.87 -1.38 -8.43
N LEU A 60 9.10 -2.37 -7.94
CA LEU A 60 9.47 -3.10 -6.73
C LEU A 60 10.75 -3.92 -6.93
N ASP A 61 10.91 -4.55 -8.09
CA ASP A 61 12.10 -5.33 -8.43
C ASP A 61 13.34 -4.45 -8.52
N ASP A 62 13.23 -3.25 -9.12
CA ASP A 62 14.30 -2.26 -9.22
C ASP A 62 14.72 -1.69 -7.83
N HIS A 63 13.86 -1.88 -6.80
CA HIS A 63 14.12 -1.52 -5.41
C HIS A 63 14.37 -2.75 -4.51
N ASP A 64 14.82 -3.86 -5.09
CA ASP A 64 15.16 -5.12 -4.40
C ASP A 64 13.98 -5.78 -3.64
N LEU A 65 12.72 -5.39 -3.93
CA LEU A 65 11.51 -5.94 -3.30
C LEU A 65 10.88 -7.09 -4.10
N THR A 66 11.69 -7.91 -4.74
CA THR A 66 11.25 -9.04 -5.61
C THR A 66 10.39 -10.07 -4.86
N ARG A 67 10.63 -10.24 -3.56
CA ARG A 67 9.93 -11.21 -2.69
C ARG A 67 8.65 -10.67 -2.07
N ALA A 68 8.40 -9.37 -2.14
CA ALA A 68 7.16 -8.78 -1.67
C ALA A 68 6.01 -9.13 -2.63
N LYS A 69 4.87 -9.59 -2.10
CA LYS A 69 3.67 -9.80 -2.90
C LYS A 69 3.10 -8.46 -3.36
N LEU A 70 2.57 -8.40 -4.58
CA LEU A 70 1.92 -7.20 -5.11
C LEU A 70 0.48 -7.51 -5.50
N TYR A 71 -0.45 -6.71 -5.00
CA TYR A 71 -1.87 -6.80 -5.35
C TYR A 71 -2.41 -5.44 -5.79
N CYS A 72 -3.21 -5.45 -6.86
CA CYS A 72 -4.03 -4.31 -7.25
C CYS A 72 -5.43 -4.48 -6.66
N LEU A 73 -5.84 -3.56 -5.80
CA LEU A 73 -7.16 -3.58 -5.16
C LEU A 73 -8.12 -2.64 -5.88
N ASN A 74 -9.22 -3.20 -6.39
CA ASN A 74 -10.27 -2.44 -7.09
C ASN A 74 -11.11 -1.58 -6.13
N LYS A 75 -10.46 -0.73 -5.34
CA LYS A 75 -11.13 0.14 -4.34
C LYS A 75 -11.85 1.36 -4.92
N TYR A 76 -11.61 1.66 -6.20
CA TYR A 76 -12.16 2.83 -6.88
C TYR A 76 -13.08 2.48 -8.05
N GLY A 77 -13.35 1.18 -8.31
CA GLY A 77 -14.20 0.73 -9.42
C GLY A 77 -13.68 1.10 -10.81
N ARG A 78 -12.35 1.08 -10.99
CA ARG A 78 -11.72 1.43 -12.27
C ARG A 78 -11.80 0.30 -13.26
N ASP A 79 -11.94 0.63 -14.56
CA ASP A 79 -12.24 -0.30 -15.66
C ASP A 79 -11.15 -1.34 -15.99
N SER A 80 -9.97 -1.22 -15.45
CA SER A 80 -8.85 -2.13 -15.73
C SER A 80 -8.86 -3.40 -14.86
N PHE A 81 -9.99 -3.72 -14.25
CA PHE A 81 -10.12 -4.92 -13.46
C PHE A 81 -10.19 -6.17 -14.35
N ILE A 82 -9.26 -7.11 -14.15
CA ILE A 82 -9.26 -8.41 -14.80
C ILE A 82 -9.78 -9.45 -13.81
N LYS A 83 -11.01 -9.89 -13.97
CA LYS A 83 -11.64 -10.86 -13.11
C LYS A 83 -10.89 -12.20 -13.16
N GLY A 84 -10.61 -12.77 -11.97
CA GLY A 84 -9.95 -14.07 -11.85
C GLY A 84 -8.42 -14.03 -11.83
N SER A 85 -7.81 -12.85 -11.88
CA SER A 85 -6.38 -12.71 -11.58
C SER A 85 -6.14 -12.78 -10.08
N GLU A 86 -5.22 -13.62 -9.63
CA GLU A 86 -4.83 -13.71 -8.21
C GLU A 86 -4.19 -12.43 -7.67
N PHE A 87 -3.66 -11.59 -8.55
CA PHE A 87 -3.01 -10.32 -8.20
C PHE A 87 -3.96 -9.11 -8.29
N ASN A 88 -5.21 -9.33 -8.68
CA ASN A 88 -6.21 -8.30 -8.81
C ASN A 88 -7.38 -8.60 -7.89
N LEU A 89 -7.48 -7.86 -6.79
CA LEU A 89 -8.42 -8.12 -5.71
C LEU A 89 -9.65 -7.22 -5.81
N GLU A 90 -10.83 -7.81 -5.65
CA GLU A 90 -12.01 -7.06 -5.25
C GLU A 90 -11.96 -6.73 -3.76
N VAL A 91 -12.75 -5.73 -3.36
CA VAL A 91 -12.84 -5.33 -1.95
C VAL A 91 -13.29 -6.50 -1.06
N ASP A 92 -14.17 -7.39 -1.58
CA ASP A 92 -14.63 -8.56 -0.82
C ASP A 92 -13.57 -9.64 -0.68
N ASP A 93 -12.63 -9.75 -1.61
CA ASP A 93 -11.48 -10.65 -1.48
C ASP A 93 -10.46 -10.10 -0.49
N PHE A 94 -10.20 -8.79 -0.55
CA PHE A 94 -9.37 -8.11 0.45
C PHE A 94 -9.92 -8.29 1.88
N ARG A 95 -11.24 -8.26 2.05
CA ARG A 95 -11.89 -8.48 3.35
C ARG A 95 -11.71 -9.88 3.94
N LYS A 96 -11.33 -10.86 3.13
CA LYS A 96 -11.01 -12.23 3.58
C LYS A 96 -9.56 -12.40 4.01
N MET A 97 -8.70 -11.44 3.66
CA MET A 97 -7.30 -11.45 4.06
C MET A 97 -7.15 -11.02 5.51
N THR A 98 -6.09 -11.47 6.15
CA THR A 98 -5.72 -11.09 7.52
C THR A 98 -4.33 -10.50 7.54
N PHE A 99 -4.13 -9.49 8.39
CA PHE A 99 -2.85 -8.81 8.55
C PHE A 99 -2.66 -8.45 10.01
N ASP A 100 -1.43 -8.54 10.50
CA ASP A 100 -1.06 -8.09 11.85
C ASP A 100 -0.78 -6.58 11.83
N TYR A 101 -0.19 -6.09 10.73
CA TYR A 101 0.24 -4.70 10.59
C TYR A 101 -0.15 -4.14 9.22
N ALA A 102 -0.44 -2.83 9.17
CA ALA A 102 -0.55 -2.07 7.94
C ALA A 102 0.24 -0.76 8.05
N VAL A 103 0.92 -0.37 6.97
CA VAL A 103 1.50 0.96 6.80
C VAL A 103 0.70 1.68 5.75
N GLU A 104 0.08 2.81 6.09
CA GLU A 104 -0.82 3.53 5.18
C GLU A 104 -0.70 5.05 5.40
N ASP A 105 -0.76 5.82 4.33
CA ASP A 105 -0.71 7.28 4.38
C ASP A 105 -2.02 7.97 3.95
N SER A 106 -2.96 7.21 3.40
CA SER A 106 -4.23 7.72 2.91
C SER A 106 -5.37 7.51 3.91
N PRO A 107 -5.94 8.58 4.50
CA PRO A 107 -7.10 8.44 5.39
C PRO A 107 -8.31 7.78 4.72
N LYS A 108 -8.41 7.86 3.39
CA LYS A 108 -9.46 7.20 2.61
C LYS A 108 -9.38 5.67 2.65
N ALA A 109 -8.19 5.10 2.96
CA ALA A 109 -8.00 3.67 3.07
C ALA A 109 -8.49 3.10 4.40
N PHE A 110 -8.57 3.89 5.47
CA PHE A 110 -8.92 3.40 6.81
C PHE A 110 -10.26 2.67 6.86
N LYS A 111 -11.22 3.06 6.05
CA LYS A 111 -12.52 2.37 5.95
C LYS A 111 -12.42 0.90 5.52
N PHE A 112 -11.34 0.54 4.83
CA PHE A 112 -11.11 -0.84 4.39
C PHE A 112 -10.54 -1.73 5.51
N PHE A 113 -10.11 -1.16 6.63
CA PHE A 113 -9.55 -1.89 7.78
C PHE A 113 -10.58 -2.23 8.86
N ASN A 114 -11.82 -1.73 8.75
CA ASN A 114 -12.85 -1.89 9.79
C ASN A 114 -13.21 -3.35 10.11
N HIS A 115 -12.90 -4.29 9.22
CA HIS A 115 -13.14 -5.73 9.41
C HIS A 115 -11.95 -6.47 10.02
N LEU A 116 -10.86 -5.77 10.31
CA LEU A 116 -9.61 -6.29 10.86
C LEU A 116 -9.42 -5.74 12.29
N PRO A 117 -10.09 -6.29 13.30
CA PRO A 117 -10.14 -5.69 14.65
C PRO A 117 -8.79 -5.65 15.35
N ASP A 118 -7.90 -6.60 15.04
CA ASP A 118 -6.59 -6.74 15.68
C ASP A 118 -5.46 -6.11 14.85
N LEU A 119 -5.79 -5.48 13.72
CA LEU A 119 -4.83 -4.83 12.84
C LEU A 119 -4.23 -3.59 13.51
N LYS A 120 -2.90 -3.53 13.59
CA LYS A 120 -2.15 -2.34 14.00
C LYS A 120 -1.79 -1.51 12.76
N VAL A 121 -2.30 -0.28 12.71
CA VAL A 121 -2.11 0.61 11.55
C VAL A 121 -1.08 1.68 11.88
N MET A 122 0.08 1.61 11.24
CA MET A 122 1.07 2.68 11.26
C MET A 122 0.70 3.69 10.17
N VAL A 123 0.25 4.87 10.60
CA VAL A 123 -0.09 5.96 9.69
C VAL A 123 1.17 6.75 9.38
N PHE A 124 1.70 6.57 8.17
CA PHE A 124 2.89 7.29 7.75
C PHE A 124 2.57 8.76 7.55
N ASP A 125 3.25 9.64 8.30
CA ASP A 125 2.97 11.10 8.29
C ASP A 125 3.22 11.71 6.92
N ARG A 126 2.24 12.45 6.42
CA ARG A 126 2.28 13.16 5.15
C ARG A 126 1.48 14.47 5.27
N PRO A 127 1.79 15.48 4.45
CA PRO A 127 1.06 16.74 4.48
C PRO A 127 -0.45 16.60 4.35
N TRP A 128 -0.92 15.62 3.57
CA TRP A 128 -2.35 15.42 3.31
C TRP A 128 -3.09 14.67 4.42
N ASN A 129 -2.38 14.04 5.37
CA ASN A 129 -3.00 13.33 6.49
C ASN A 129 -2.72 13.95 7.85
N LYS A 130 -2.02 15.09 7.90
CA LYS A 130 -1.55 15.73 9.12
C LYS A 130 -2.65 15.95 10.16
N ASP A 131 -3.81 16.44 9.70
CA ASP A 131 -4.95 16.79 10.55
C ASP A 131 -6.04 15.70 10.56
N CYS A 132 -5.77 14.51 10.00
CA CYS A 132 -6.75 13.44 9.98
C CYS A 132 -6.99 12.88 11.38
N LYS A 133 -8.28 12.61 11.68
CA LYS A 133 -8.68 11.86 12.87
C LYS A 133 -8.63 10.37 12.54
N PHE A 134 -8.07 9.59 13.46
CA PHE A 134 -8.05 8.15 13.32
C PHE A 134 -9.40 7.56 13.70
N PRO A 135 -9.84 6.51 12.98
CA PRO A 135 -11.01 5.72 13.41
C PRO A 135 -10.72 5.04 14.76
N LYS A 136 -11.75 4.41 15.31
CA LYS A 136 -11.57 3.53 16.47
C LYS A 136 -10.73 2.31 16.05
N GLY A 137 -9.69 2.00 16.81
CA GLY A 137 -8.75 0.91 16.52
C GLY A 137 -7.33 1.25 16.97
N ASP A 138 -6.38 0.39 16.66
CA ASP A 138 -4.96 0.59 16.98
C ASP A 138 -4.26 1.34 15.84
N TYR A 139 -4.22 2.66 15.95
CA TYR A 139 -3.62 3.57 14.99
C TYR A 139 -2.48 4.35 15.62
N THR A 140 -1.29 4.28 15.04
CA THR A 140 -0.10 5.01 15.49
C THR A 140 0.47 5.84 14.36
N ARG A 141 0.69 7.15 14.58
CA ARG A 141 1.36 8.00 13.60
C ARG A 141 2.87 7.75 13.64
N CYS A 142 3.45 7.52 12.46
CA CYS A 142 4.88 7.27 12.28
C CYS A 142 5.47 8.26 11.27
N TYR A 143 6.70 8.69 11.49
CA TYR A 143 7.36 9.70 10.67
C TYR A 143 8.44 9.11 9.76
N ASP A 144 8.89 7.90 10.05
CA ASP A 144 9.95 7.20 9.32
C ASP A 144 9.82 5.69 9.46
N TRP A 145 10.53 4.97 8.60
CA TRP A 145 10.55 3.50 8.59
C TRP A 145 11.27 2.90 9.80
N ASN A 146 12.19 3.62 10.43
CA ASN A 146 12.88 3.14 11.63
C ASN A 146 11.91 3.07 12.83
N THR A 147 11.01 4.05 12.95
CA THR A 147 9.95 4.03 13.96
C THR A 147 8.99 2.86 13.72
N ILE A 148 8.60 2.62 12.47
CA ILE A 148 7.75 1.51 12.07
C ILE A 148 8.42 0.16 12.38
N ASP A 149 9.70 -0.01 12.03
CA ASP A 149 10.48 -1.22 12.34
C ASP A 149 10.53 -1.53 13.84
N LYS A 150 10.71 -0.50 14.65
CA LYS A 150 10.71 -0.66 16.12
C LYS A 150 9.38 -1.16 16.67
N ILE A 151 8.25 -0.69 16.14
CA ILE A 151 6.91 -1.15 16.52
C ILE A 151 6.75 -2.62 16.16
N VAL A 152 6.96 -2.97 14.90
CA VAL A 152 6.79 -4.34 14.38
C VAL A 152 7.68 -5.34 15.15
N ARG A 153 8.93 -4.97 15.45
CA ARG A 153 9.86 -5.85 16.19
C ARG A 153 9.61 -5.88 17.68
N GLY A 154 9.11 -4.80 18.25
CA GLY A 154 8.79 -4.70 19.67
C GLY A 154 7.68 -5.65 20.09
N ASP A 155 6.71 -5.86 19.21
CA ASP A 155 5.55 -6.73 19.45
C ASP A 155 5.86 -8.23 19.27
N ARG A 156 7.00 -8.57 18.66
CA ARG A 156 7.41 -9.96 18.36
C ARG A 156 8.34 -10.59 19.40
N LYS A 157 8.53 -9.93 20.55
CA LYS A 157 9.34 -10.45 21.68
C LYS A 157 8.45 -11.25 22.68
#